data_a529fd42ac3cb8af5e229f72572aeb27
#
_entry.id   a529fd42ac3cb8af5e229f72572aeb27
#
_cell.length_a   1.000
_cell.length_b   1.000
_cell.length_c   1.000
_cell.angle_alpha   90.00
_cell.angle_beta   90.00
_cell.angle_gamma   90.00
#
_symmetry.space_group_name_H-M   'P 1'
#
loop_
_entity.id
_entity.type
_entity.pdbx_description
1 polymer ?
#
loop_
_entity_poly.entity_id
_entity_poly.type
_entity_poly.pdbx_seq_one_letter_code
_entity_poly.pdbx_strand_id
1 'polypeptide(L)'
;MNFYQTINVAIRKVSIICLLSFCLSGLASQNVSAAYQRIISTSPSITEIIFAIGAGDRVVGVTDFCSYPKRACSLPSIGGPLNPSTEAWISLKPDLIIHQTDSKIIHKNANNFGIPSLAVSVENIKSILTTTQKIADSLNIPRQGQQLVQKLKTGIKHYQTQLKSQVPKQVLLLLGDTNDPARDLYAVGKGTFLDELLSIAGGENVLPNTMAKYPKLSKEFIISKSPEVIIEVGPMSNLTKIEIKKRKQDWSKFSTIRAIQTDNIHFIGADYILIPGPRLLNIIDKFSNTI
;
A
#
# COMPACT_ATOMS: atom_id res chain seq x y z
N MET A 1 55.61 58.41 22.04
CA MET A 1 55.33 56.98 22.24
C MET A 1 53.86 56.72 22.10
N ASN A 2 53.49 56.57 21.07
CA ASN A 2 52.89 55.73 20.05
C ASN A 2 51.37 55.53 20.20
N PHE A 3 50.67 56.60 19.75
CA PHE A 3 49.20 56.56 19.53
C PHE A 3 48.80 55.44 18.54
N TYR A 4 49.63 55.07 17.59
CA TYR A 4 49.44 53.99 16.61
C TYR A 4 49.49 52.56 17.22
N GLN A 5 50.20 52.31 18.31
CA GLN A 5 50.25 50.99 18.94
C GLN A 5 48.96 50.71 19.74
N THR A 6 48.32 51.69 20.33
CA THR A 6 47.10 51.52 21.09
C THR A 6 45.91 51.23 20.20
N ILE A 7 45.84 51.81 18.99
CA ILE A 7 44.76 51.61 18.03
C ILE A 7 44.86 50.17 17.43
N ASN A 8 46.04 49.65 17.13
CA ASN A 8 46.22 48.31 16.58
C ASN A 8 45.87 47.22 17.60
N VAL A 9 46.06 47.40 18.88
CA VAL A 9 45.67 46.43 19.91
C VAL A 9 44.12 46.42 20.11
N ALA A 10 43.47 47.60 20.00
CA ALA A 10 42.02 47.69 20.09
C ALA A 10 41.32 47.04 18.90
N ILE A 11 41.81 47.24 17.65
CA ILE A 11 41.25 46.64 16.45
C ILE A 11 41.41 45.11 16.45
N ARG A 12 42.57 44.57 16.89
CA ARG A 12 42.80 43.13 17.05
C ARG A 12 41.84 42.50 18.07
N LYS A 13 41.57 43.16 19.21
CA LYS A 13 40.64 42.62 20.24
C LYS A 13 39.19 42.66 19.75
N VAL A 14 38.75 43.63 18.98
CA VAL A 14 37.42 43.71 18.43
C VAL A 14 37.23 42.65 17.33
N SER A 15 38.20 42.41 16.47
CA SER A 15 38.14 41.35 15.42
C SER A 15 38.08 39.94 16.05
N ILE A 16 38.77 39.67 17.15
CA ILE A 16 38.73 38.37 17.81
C ILE A 16 37.38 38.13 18.49
N ILE A 17 36.77 39.16 19.09
CA ILE A 17 35.45 39.08 19.71
C ILE A 17 34.35 38.87 18.65
N CYS A 18 34.41 39.53 17.48
CA CYS A 18 33.47 39.31 16.38
C CYS A 18 33.61 37.90 15.76
N LEU A 19 34.82 37.34 15.66
CA LEU A 19 35.04 35.97 15.18
C LEU A 19 34.50 34.90 16.14
N LEU A 20 34.65 35.11 17.46
CA LEU A 20 34.11 34.22 18.48
C LEU A 20 32.57 34.28 18.55
N SER A 21 31.94 35.45 18.33
CA SER A 21 30.46 35.59 18.27
C SER A 21 29.86 34.92 17.04
N PHE A 22 30.57 34.86 15.92
CA PHE A 22 30.08 34.23 14.70
C PHE A 22 30.15 32.71 14.77
N CYS A 23 31.05 32.13 15.55
CA CYS A 23 31.15 30.66 15.77
C CYS A 23 30.08 30.14 16.75
N LEU A 24 29.50 30.97 17.63
CA LEU A 24 28.46 30.52 18.58
C LEU A 24 27.05 30.54 18.00
N SER A 25 26.80 31.24 16.93
CA SER A 25 25.47 31.29 16.26
C SER A 25 25.18 30.10 15.32
N GLY A 26 26.13 29.18 15.12
CA GLY A 26 26.01 28.01 14.24
C GLY A 26 25.44 26.74 14.89
N LEU A 27 25.24 26.71 16.20
CA LEU A 27 24.59 25.61 16.90
C LEU A 27 23.07 25.88 17.04
N ALA A 28 22.39 26.12 15.91
CA ALA A 28 20.97 25.87 15.86
C ALA A 28 20.78 24.38 16.13
N SER A 29 20.43 24.03 17.36
CA SER A 29 19.93 22.69 17.69
C SER A 29 18.78 22.41 16.77
N GLN A 30 19.06 21.68 15.68
CA GLN A 30 18.00 20.98 14.97
C GLN A 30 17.37 20.09 16.03
N ASN A 31 16.19 20.46 16.50
CA ASN A 31 15.32 19.57 17.24
C ASN A 31 15.02 18.38 16.32
N VAL A 32 15.92 17.42 16.25
CA VAL A 32 15.66 16.12 15.67
C VAL A 32 14.60 15.52 16.59
N SER A 33 13.34 15.69 16.21
CA SER A 33 12.25 14.97 16.85
C SER A 33 12.68 13.51 16.94
N ALA A 34 12.67 12.94 18.15
CA ALA A 34 13.05 11.55 18.33
C ALA A 34 12.18 10.69 17.40
N ALA A 35 12.85 9.90 16.57
CA ALA A 35 12.13 9.03 15.65
C ALA A 35 11.29 8.02 16.43
N TYR A 36 10.06 7.79 16.04
CA TYR A 36 9.20 6.75 16.62
C TYR A 36 9.90 5.38 16.57
N GLN A 37 9.88 4.66 17.69
CA GLN A 37 10.58 3.39 17.91
C GLN A 37 9.64 2.21 18.21
N ARG A 38 8.39 2.49 18.57
CA ARG A 38 7.42 1.47 18.98
C ARG A 38 6.11 1.63 18.21
N ILE A 39 6.07 1.07 17.01
CA ILE A 39 5.00 1.30 16.05
C ILE A 39 3.98 0.17 16.10
N ILE A 40 2.70 0.51 16.19
CA ILE A 40 1.60 -0.40 15.87
C ILE A 40 1.18 -0.15 14.42
N SER A 41 1.14 -1.23 13.65
CA SER A 41 0.62 -1.26 12.27
C SER A 41 -0.73 -1.93 12.22
N THR A 42 -1.75 -1.22 11.71
CA THR A 42 -3.15 -1.68 11.79
C THR A 42 -3.69 -2.30 10.49
N SER A 43 -2.82 -2.58 9.52
CA SER A 43 -3.21 -3.31 8.30
C SER A 43 -2.01 -3.95 7.61
N PRO A 44 -2.23 -5.03 6.82
CA PRO A 44 -1.17 -5.65 6.03
C PRO A 44 -0.41 -4.68 5.12
N SER A 45 -1.11 -3.77 4.45
CA SER A 45 -0.51 -2.77 3.55
C SER A 45 0.49 -1.87 4.27
N ILE A 46 0.12 -1.38 5.45
CA ILE A 46 0.96 -0.52 6.28
C ILE A 46 2.17 -1.32 6.78
N THR A 47 1.94 -2.54 7.29
CA THR A 47 3.01 -3.43 7.75
C THR A 47 4.04 -3.67 6.66
N GLU A 48 3.60 -4.04 5.46
CA GLU A 48 4.51 -4.29 4.34
C GLU A 48 5.31 -3.04 3.94
N ILE A 49 4.68 -1.86 3.94
CA ILE A 49 5.38 -0.59 3.65
C ILE A 49 6.46 -0.32 4.71
N ILE A 50 6.14 -0.45 6.02
CA ILE A 50 7.10 -0.20 7.09
C ILE A 50 8.31 -1.14 6.97
N PHE A 51 8.07 -2.43 6.71
CA PHE A 51 9.16 -3.39 6.51
C PHE A 51 9.97 -3.10 5.23
N ALA A 52 9.31 -2.72 4.14
CA ALA A 52 9.96 -2.44 2.86
C ALA A 52 10.86 -1.19 2.88
N ILE A 53 10.54 -0.20 3.71
CA ILE A 53 11.42 0.97 3.94
C ILE A 53 12.49 0.73 5.01
N GLY A 54 12.59 -0.51 5.55
CA GLY A 54 13.63 -0.88 6.51
C GLY A 54 13.35 -0.50 7.96
N ALA A 55 12.10 -0.16 8.32
CA ALA A 55 11.71 0.18 9.69
C ALA A 55 11.00 -0.96 10.45
N GLY A 56 11.06 -2.18 9.93
CA GLY A 56 10.38 -3.34 10.52
C GLY A 56 10.79 -3.65 11.96
N ASP A 57 12.02 -3.31 12.37
CA ASP A 57 12.51 -3.49 13.75
C ASP A 57 11.77 -2.62 14.77
N ARG A 58 11.12 -1.55 14.31
CA ARG A 58 10.34 -0.63 15.17
C ARG A 58 8.89 -1.09 15.33
N VAL A 59 8.43 -2.10 14.58
CA VAL A 59 7.06 -2.61 14.71
C VAL A 59 6.94 -3.50 15.92
N VAL A 60 6.06 -3.15 16.85
CA VAL A 60 5.83 -3.88 18.11
C VAL A 60 4.48 -4.61 18.12
N GLY A 61 3.57 -4.29 17.18
CA GLY A 61 2.28 -4.95 17.07
C GLY A 61 1.69 -4.83 15.66
N VAL A 62 0.98 -5.88 15.23
CA VAL A 62 0.35 -5.99 13.91
C VAL A 62 -1.03 -6.61 14.02
N THR A 63 -1.88 -6.50 12.99
CA THR A 63 -3.18 -7.18 12.98
C THR A 63 -3.05 -8.69 12.69
N ASP A 64 -4.09 -9.46 12.98
CA ASP A 64 -4.20 -10.89 12.69
C ASP A 64 -4.01 -11.24 11.20
N PHE A 65 -4.18 -10.25 10.31
CA PHE A 65 -4.09 -10.41 8.87
C PHE A 65 -2.69 -10.12 8.29
N CYS A 66 -1.71 -9.74 9.12
CA CYS A 66 -0.36 -9.39 8.67
C CYS A 66 0.52 -10.63 8.53
N SER A 67 0.49 -11.24 7.35
CA SER A 67 1.22 -12.48 7.04
C SER A 67 2.56 -12.27 6.33
N TYR A 68 2.90 -11.04 5.95
CA TYR A 68 4.15 -10.74 5.23
C TYR A 68 4.78 -9.42 5.75
N PRO A 69 6.14 -9.35 5.79
CA PRO A 69 7.09 -10.46 5.60
C PRO A 69 6.98 -11.49 6.73
N LYS A 70 7.61 -12.68 6.58
CA LYS A 70 7.53 -13.76 7.57
C LYS A 70 7.80 -13.31 9.01
N ARG A 71 8.66 -12.30 9.19
CA ARG A 71 8.95 -11.69 10.49
C ARG A 71 7.73 -11.01 11.11
N ALA A 72 6.82 -10.45 10.32
CA ALA A 72 5.60 -9.83 10.85
C ALA A 72 4.68 -10.86 11.53
N CYS A 73 4.67 -12.13 11.07
CA CYS A 73 3.88 -13.20 11.67
C CYS A 73 4.30 -13.55 13.12
N SER A 74 5.50 -13.18 13.55
CA SER A 74 5.99 -13.43 14.91
C SER A 74 5.75 -12.26 15.87
N LEU A 75 5.20 -11.15 15.40
CA LEU A 75 4.89 -10.00 16.23
C LEU A 75 3.56 -10.18 16.97
N PRO A 76 3.40 -9.57 18.14
CA PRO A 76 2.14 -9.58 18.88
C PRO A 76 0.96 -9.08 18.03
N SER A 77 -0.16 -9.81 18.10
CA SER A 77 -1.41 -9.38 17.48
C SER A 77 -2.09 -8.29 18.29
N ILE A 78 -2.63 -7.31 17.59
CA ILE A 78 -3.49 -6.25 18.14
C ILE A 78 -4.98 -6.48 17.82
N GLY A 79 -5.34 -7.68 17.36
CA GLY A 79 -6.68 -8.01 16.88
C GLY A 79 -6.96 -7.56 15.45
N GLY A 80 -8.22 -7.59 15.06
CA GLY A 80 -8.65 -7.18 13.73
C GLY A 80 -9.04 -5.70 13.63
N PRO A 81 -9.25 -5.16 12.42
CA PRO A 81 -9.60 -3.75 12.19
C PRO A 81 -10.97 -3.37 12.76
N LEU A 82 -11.90 -4.32 12.92
CA LEU A 82 -13.24 -4.08 13.49
C LEU A 82 -13.28 -4.32 15.01
N ASN A 83 -12.38 -5.11 15.56
CA ASN A 83 -12.28 -5.48 16.96
C ASN A 83 -10.83 -5.40 17.46
N PRO A 84 -10.22 -4.21 17.49
CA PRO A 84 -8.85 -4.06 17.97
C PRO A 84 -8.77 -4.34 19.47
N SER A 85 -7.71 -5.05 19.88
CA SER A 85 -7.43 -5.30 21.30
C SER A 85 -6.76 -4.09 21.93
N THR A 86 -7.51 -3.28 22.66
CA THR A 86 -6.99 -2.12 23.38
C THR A 86 -6.03 -2.50 24.50
N GLU A 87 -6.22 -3.66 25.13
CA GLU A 87 -5.28 -4.21 26.14
C GLU A 87 -3.91 -4.49 25.54
N ALA A 88 -3.87 -5.09 24.33
CA ALA A 88 -2.62 -5.30 23.61
C ALA A 88 -1.92 -3.96 23.30
N TRP A 89 -2.66 -2.91 22.93
CA TRP A 89 -2.08 -1.59 22.67
C TRP A 89 -1.39 -1.04 23.93
N ILE A 90 -2.07 -1.08 25.07
CA ILE A 90 -1.52 -0.57 26.35
C ILE A 90 -0.28 -1.36 26.75
N SER A 91 -0.30 -2.69 26.65
CA SER A 91 0.82 -3.56 27.02
C SER A 91 2.05 -3.35 26.11
N LEU A 92 1.84 -3.07 24.83
CA LEU A 92 2.90 -2.85 23.85
C LEU A 92 3.54 -1.45 23.97
N LYS A 93 2.94 -0.52 24.71
CA LYS A 93 3.45 0.86 24.93
C LYS A 93 3.93 1.51 23.63
N PRO A 94 3.09 1.64 22.59
CA PRO A 94 3.48 2.24 21.33
C PRO A 94 3.69 3.75 21.47
N ASP A 95 4.61 4.28 20.69
CA ASP A 95 4.80 5.72 20.52
C ASP A 95 4.18 6.25 19.23
N LEU A 96 3.74 5.35 18.33
CA LEU A 96 3.00 5.69 17.11
C LEU A 96 2.04 4.54 16.71
N ILE A 97 0.82 4.90 16.32
CA ILE A 97 -0.11 4.00 15.62
C ILE A 97 -0.29 4.49 14.19
N ILE A 98 -0.05 3.62 13.19
CA ILE A 98 -0.30 3.94 11.79
C ILE A 98 -1.55 3.19 11.33
N HIS A 99 -2.55 3.93 10.82
CA HIS A 99 -3.84 3.37 10.46
C HIS A 99 -4.39 3.94 9.14
N GLN A 100 -5.35 3.25 8.54
CA GLN A 100 -6.04 3.76 7.35
C GLN A 100 -7.02 4.89 7.74
N THR A 101 -7.20 5.86 6.83
CA THR A 101 -8.04 7.06 7.06
C THR A 101 -9.50 6.75 7.37
N ASP A 102 -10.03 5.62 6.90
CA ASP A 102 -11.38 5.14 7.14
C ASP A 102 -11.56 4.39 8.47
N SER A 103 -10.46 4.07 9.17
CA SER A 103 -10.47 3.33 10.44
C SER A 103 -10.85 4.22 11.63
N LYS A 104 -12.10 4.68 11.69
CA LYS A 104 -12.61 5.60 12.72
C LYS A 104 -12.43 5.06 14.15
N ILE A 105 -12.63 3.75 14.35
CA ILE A 105 -12.48 3.09 15.67
C ILE A 105 -11.04 3.20 16.15
N ILE A 106 -10.09 2.91 15.28
CA ILE A 106 -8.65 2.96 15.60
C ILE A 106 -8.22 4.38 15.93
N HIS A 107 -8.63 5.34 15.12
CA HIS A 107 -8.33 6.76 15.38
C HIS A 107 -8.90 7.22 16.72
N LYS A 108 -10.17 6.89 17.02
CA LYS A 108 -10.81 7.22 18.29
C LYS A 108 -10.07 6.61 19.48
N ASN A 109 -9.70 5.33 19.39
CA ASN A 109 -8.99 4.65 20.47
C ASN A 109 -7.59 5.24 20.69
N ALA A 110 -6.84 5.52 19.62
CA ALA A 110 -5.54 6.17 19.72
C ALA A 110 -5.64 7.50 20.49
N ASN A 111 -6.62 8.34 20.14
CA ASN A 111 -6.87 9.61 20.82
C ASN A 111 -7.25 9.43 22.29
N ASN A 112 -8.11 8.46 22.61
CA ASN A 112 -8.53 8.18 23.99
C ASN A 112 -7.35 7.77 24.90
N PHE A 113 -6.36 7.08 24.33
CA PHE A 113 -5.15 6.66 25.07
C PHE A 113 -4.01 7.66 24.97
N GLY A 114 -4.20 8.80 24.30
CA GLY A 114 -3.15 9.81 24.10
C GLY A 114 -1.97 9.30 23.26
N ILE A 115 -2.18 8.28 22.41
CA ILE A 115 -1.14 7.71 21.57
C ILE A 115 -1.10 8.46 20.23
N PRO A 116 0.05 9.00 19.81
CA PRO A 116 0.19 9.62 18.49
C PRO A 116 -0.26 8.68 17.37
N SER A 117 -1.02 9.20 16.40
CA SER A 117 -1.48 8.39 15.28
C SER A 117 -1.25 9.06 13.94
N LEU A 118 -0.95 8.24 12.92
CA LEU A 118 -0.75 8.65 11.54
C LEU A 118 -1.79 7.98 10.64
N ALA A 119 -2.73 8.78 10.14
CA ALA A 119 -3.73 8.32 9.18
C ALA A 119 -3.16 8.34 7.75
N VAL A 120 -3.32 7.24 7.02
CA VAL A 120 -2.81 7.05 5.65
C VAL A 120 -3.87 6.42 4.74
N SER A 121 -3.74 6.62 3.42
CA SER A 121 -4.61 5.99 2.41
C SER A 121 -3.80 5.14 1.45
N VAL A 122 -4.38 4.01 1.03
CA VAL A 122 -3.77 3.07 0.07
C VAL A 122 -4.76 2.64 -1.02
N GLU A 123 -5.72 3.48 -1.34
CA GLU A 123 -6.84 3.16 -2.24
C GLU A 123 -6.44 2.97 -3.70
N ASN A 124 -5.40 3.68 -4.15
CA ASN A 124 -4.90 3.70 -5.52
C ASN A 124 -3.38 3.82 -5.54
N ILE A 125 -2.75 3.68 -6.70
CA ILE A 125 -1.29 3.72 -6.84
C ILE A 125 -0.71 5.03 -6.30
N LYS A 126 -1.33 6.17 -6.62
CA LYS A 126 -0.87 7.49 -6.15
C LYS A 126 -0.85 7.54 -4.62
N SER A 127 -1.92 7.09 -3.97
CA SER A 127 -2.01 7.10 -2.51
C SER A 127 -1.04 6.11 -1.86
N ILE A 128 -0.77 4.94 -2.46
CA ILE A 128 0.25 3.98 -2.00
C ILE A 128 1.64 4.63 -2.01
N LEU A 129 2.03 5.28 -3.12
CA LEU A 129 3.32 5.96 -3.24
C LEU A 129 3.45 7.12 -2.25
N THR A 130 2.40 7.94 -2.11
CA THR A 130 2.37 9.06 -1.15
C THR A 130 2.44 8.55 0.28
N THR A 131 1.70 7.50 0.63
CA THR A 131 1.72 6.87 1.95
C THR A 131 3.09 6.30 2.27
N THR A 132 3.75 5.65 1.31
CA THR A 132 5.12 5.14 1.48
C THR A 132 6.08 6.26 1.90
N GLN A 133 6.04 7.41 1.21
CA GLN A 133 6.87 8.56 1.58
C GLN A 133 6.47 9.15 2.93
N LYS A 134 5.16 9.34 3.17
CA LYS A 134 4.62 9.91 4.42
C LYS A 134 5.03 9.08 5.66
N ILE A 135 4.98 7.76 5.55
CA ILE A 135 5.44 6.88 6.63
C ILE A 135 6.95 7.05 6.84
N ALA A 136 7.74 7.03 5.77
CA ALA A 136 9.20 7.18 5.86
C ALA A 136 9.59 8.54 6.48
N ASP A 137 8.91 9.62 6.11
CA ASP A 137 9.14 10.96 6.66
C ASP A 137 8.82 11.00 8.15
N SER A 138 7.68 10.42 8.56
CA SER A 138 7.28 10.36 9.97
C SER A 138 8.26 9.55 10.84
N LEU A 139 8.95 8.58 10.24
CA LEU A 139 9.94 7.74 10.91
C LEU A 139 11.39 8.28 10.82
N ASN A 140 11.58 9.49 10.30
CA ASN A 140 12.88 10.12 10.05
C ASN A 140 13.83 9.30 9.15
N ILE A 141 13.26 8.62 8.14
CA ILE A 141 14.00 7.83 7.13
C ILE A 141 13.55 8.18 5.70
N PRO A 142 13.52 9.47 5.30
CA PRO A 142 12.93 9.89 4.02
C PRO A 142 13.62 9.28 2.80
N ARG A 143 14.92 9.04 2.86
CA ARG A 143 15.68 8.44 1.74
C ARG A 143 15.21 7.04 1.39
N GLN A 144 14.91 6.22 2.38
CA GLN A 144 14.40 4.85 2.19
C GLN A 144 13.00 4.88 1.54
N GLY A 145 12.15 5.82 1.95
CA GLY A 145 10.86 6.07 1.30
C GLY A 145 11.02 6.45 -0.17
N GLN A 146 11.89 7.43 -0.47
CA GLN A 146 12.20 7.85 -1.84
C GLN A 146 12.71 6.71 -2.71
N GLN A 147 13.60 5.87 -2.19
CA GLN A 147 14.13 4.71 -2.89
C GLN A 147 13.04 3.71 -3.26
N LEU A 148 12.15 3.37 -2.32
CA LEU A 148 11.03 2.47 -2.58
C LEU A 148 10.05 3.06 -3.59
N VAL A 149 9.66 4.33 -3.42
CA VAL A 149 8.78 5.05 -4.34
C VAL A 149 9.38 5.08 -5.76
N GLN A 150 10.67 5.38 -5.89
CA GLN A 150 11.34 5.41 -7.19
C GLN A 150 11.39 4.02 -7.84
N LYS A 151 11.69 2.96 -7.07
CA LYS A 151 11.66 1.58 -7.55
C LYS A 151 10.27 1.22 -8.11
N LEU A 152 9.20 1.55 -7.38
CA LEU A 152 7.84 1.27 -7.80
C LEU A 152 7.46 2.05 -9.07
N LYS A 153 7.77 3.36 -9.11
CA LYS A 153 7.53 4.20 -10.29
C LYS A 153 8.26 3.69 -11.53
N THR A 154 9.51 3.29 -11.38
CA THR A 154 10.32 2.75 -12.49
C THR A 154 9.74 1.44 -13.01
N GLY A 155 9.34 0.52 -12.10
CA GLY A 155 8.70 -0.74 -12.48
C GLY A 155 7.35 -0.53 -13.18
N ILE A 156 6.51 0.37 -12.68
CA ILE A 156 5.24 0.73 -13.34
C ILE A 156 5.49 1.28 -14.75
N LYS A 157 6.43 2.22 -14.89
CA LYS A 157 6.77 2.81 -16.20
C LYS A 157 7.28 1.76 -17.19
N HIS A 158 8.04 0.79 -16.71
CA HIS A 158 8.52 -0.32 -17.54
C HIS A 158 7.36 -1.09 -18.17
N TYR A 159 6.38 -1.56 -17.39
CA TYR A 159 5.19 -2.23 -17.90
C TYR A 159 4.37 -1.35 -18.85
N GLN A 160 4.13 -0.09 -18.48
CA GLN A 160 3.42 0.86 -19.34
C GLN A 160 4.10 1.03 -20.71
N THR A 161 5.43 1.02 -20.75
CA THR A 161 6.18 1.15 -22.01
C THR A 161 6.12 -0.13 -22.84
N GLN A 162 6.27 -1.29 -22.22
CA GLN A 162 6.21 -2.58 -22.89
C GLN A 162 4.83 -2.86 -23.53
N LEU A 163 3.76 -2.48 -22.86
CA LEU A 163 2.39 -2.80 -23.26
C LEU A 163 1.70 -1.68 -24.04
N LYS A 164 2.40 -0.56 -24.30
CA LYS A 164 1.82 0.64 -24.96
C LYS A 164 1.23 0.38 -26.34
N SER A 165 1.78 -0.57 -27.09
CA SER A 165 1.34 -0.89 -28.46
C SER A 165 0.25 -1.96 -28.53
N GLN A 166 -0.11 -2.56 -27.40
CA GLN A 166 -1.14 -3.61 -27.36
C GLN A 166 -2.54 -2.98 -27.28
N VAL A 167 -3.49 -3.61 -27.94
CA VAL A 167 -4.91 -3.25 -27.79
C VAL A 167 -5.41 -3.81 -26.45
N PRO A 168 -5.91 -2.96 -25.54
CA PRO A 168 -6.39 -3.43 -24.26
C PRO A 168 -7.54 -4.42 -24.40
N LYS A 169 -7.47 -5.54 -23.68
CA LYS A 169 -8.56 -6.52 -23.63
C LYS A 169 -9.64 -6.10 -22.63
N GLN A 170 -10.89 -6.35 -22.97
CA GLN A 170 -12.04 -6.10 -22.09
C GLN A 170 -12.07 -7.15 -20.96
N VAL A 171 -11.77 -6.73 -19.75
CA VAL A 171 -11.60 -7.62 -18.59
C VAL A 171 -12.68 -7.38 -17.54
N LEU A 172 -13.29 -8.45 -17.10
CA LEU A 172 -14.07 -8.48 -15.84
C LEU A 172 -13.17 -8.98 -14.72
N LEU A 173 -12.85 -8.09 -13.77
CA LEU A 173 -12.02 -8.43 -12.61
C LEU A 173 -12.93 -8.65 -11.38
N LEU A 174 -12.90 -9.85 -10.82
CA LEU A 174 -13.75 -10.28 -9.72
C LEU A 174 -12.93 -10.61 -8.47
N LEU A 175 -13.53 -10.41 -7.29
CA LEU A 175 -13.00 -10.93 -6.03
C LEU A 175 -13.44 -12.39 -5.90
N GLY A 176 -12.48 -13.30 -5.91
CA GLY A 176 -12.69 -14.75 -5.99
C GLY A 176 -12.75 -15.43 -4.63
N ASP A 177 -13.56 -14.93 -3.71
CA ASP A 177 -13.76 -15.54 -2.39
C ASP A 177 -15.04 -16.40 -2.29
N THR A 178 -15.86 -16.41 -3.34
CA THR A 178 -17.13 -17.15 -3.37
C THR A 178 -16.95 -18.52 -4.03
N ASN A 179 -17.54 -19.55 -3.41
CA ASN A 179 -17.53 -20.92 -3.93
C ASN A 179 -18.49 -21.13 -5.13
N ASP A 180 -19.35 -20.16 -5.45
CA ASP A 180 -20.34 -20.26 -6.52
C ASP A 180 -20.43 -18.94 -7.33
N PRO A 181 -19.92 -18.90 -8.58
CA PRO A 181 -20.05 -17.73 -9.46
C PRO A 181 -21.52 -17.40 -9.81
N ALA A 182 -22.45 -18.24 -9.45
CA ALA A 182 -23.90 -17.97 -9.55
C ALA A 182 -24.42 -17.09 -8.41
N ARG A 183 -23.62 -16.84 -7.36
CA ARG A 183 -23.99 -16.05 -6.19
C ARG A 183 -22.94 -14.98 -5.92
N ASP A 184 -23.41 -13.81 -5.51
CA ASP A 184 -22.64 -12.75 -4.87
C ASP A 184 -21.29 -12.39 -5.54
N LEU A 185 -21.30 -12.17 -6.85
CA LEU A 185 -20.12 -11.73 -7.60
C LEU A 185 -19.77 -10.28 -7.25
N TYR A 186 -18.73 -10.09 -6.48
CA TYR A 186 -18.16 -8.78 -6.22
C TYR A 186 -17.06 -8.48 -7.24
N ALA A 187 -17.20 -7.35 -7.91
CA ALA A 187 -16.21 -6.93 -8.90
C ALA A 187 -15.31 -5.82 -8.37
N VAL A 188 -14.17 -5.68 -9.00
CA VAL A 188 -13.25 -4.56 -8.78
C VAL A 188 -13.69 -3.40 -9.66
N GLY A 189 -14.16 -2.32 -9.06
CA GLY A 189 -14.59 -1.10 -9.74
C GLY A 189 -13.43 -0.20 -10.16
N LYS A 190 -13.71 0.75 -11.05
CA LYS A 190 -12.73 1.70 -11.56
C LYS A 190 -12.18 2.63 -10.47
N GLY A 191 -10.92 3.02 -10.63
CA GLY A 191 -10.19 3.90 -9.69
C GLY A 191 -9.72 3.22 -8.40
N THR A 192 -9.84 1.89 -8.29
CA THR A 192 -9.18 1.11 -7.25
C THR A 192 -7.74 0.79 -7.65
N PHE A 193 -6.88 0.41 -6.69
CA PHE A 193 -5.50 0.05 -7.03
C PHE A 193 -5.42 -1.16 -7.97
N LEU A 194 -6.32 -2.15 -7.84
CA LEU A 194 -6.36 -3.31 -8.74
C LEU A 194 -6.80 -2.94 -10.16
N ASP A 195 -7.75 -2.03 -10.32
CA ASP A 195 -8.17 -1.50 -11.62
C ASP A 195 -7.02 -0.75 -12.31
N GLU A 196 -6.30 0.10 -11.55
CA GLU A 196 -5.14 0.80 -12.09
C GLU A 196 -4.02 -0.17 -12.50
N LEU A 197 -3.76 -1.24 -11.70
CA LEU A 197 -2.77 -2.26 -12.01
C LEU A 197 -3.18 -3.10 -13.23
N LEU A 198 -4.47 -3.42 -13.36
CA LEU A 198 -5.03 -4.10 -14.53
C LEU A 198 -4.82 -3.26 -15.79
N SER A 199 -5.09 -1.95 -15.72
CA SER A 199 -4.88 -1.03 -16.84
C SER A 199 -3.41 -0.98 -17.27
N ILE A 200 -2.49 -0.95 -16.32
CA ILE A 200 -1.03 -0.99 -16.59
C ILE A 200 -0.64 -2.32 -17.24
N ALA A 201 -1.30 -3.41 -16.87
CA ALA A 201 -1.06 -4.75 -17.42
C ALA A 201 -1.70 -5.01 -18.79
N GLY A 202 -2.35 -4.01 -19.41
CA GLY A 202 -2.97 -4.13 -20.74
C GLY A 202 -4.44 -4.55 -20.73
N GLY A 203 -5.10 -4.56 -19.56
CA GLY A 203 -6.54 -4.80 -19.45
C GLY A 203 -7.35 -3.51 -19.39
N GLU A 204 -8.56 -3.55 -19.90
CA GLU A 204 -9.57 -2.52 -19.74
C GLU A 204 -10.75 -3.08 -18.93
N ASN A 205 -11.01 -2.51 -17.77
CA ASN A 205 -12.11 -2.94 -16.91
C ASN A 205 -13.46 -2.63 -17.55
N VAL A 206 -14.34 -3.64 -17.71
CA VAL A 206 -15.65 -3.50 -18.33
C VAL A 206 -16.67 -2.72 -17.48
N LEU A 207 -16.37 -2.46 -16.22
CA LEU A 207 -17.24 -1.68 -15.35
C LEU A 207 -17.21 -0.19 -15.69
N PRO A 208 -18.37 0.51 -15.67
CA PRO A 208 -18.41 1.96 -15.84
C PRO A 208 -17.87 2.69 -14.59
N ASN A 209 -17.41 3.93 -14.78
CA ASN A 209 -16.90 4.79 -13.67
C ASN A 209 -17.97 5.16 -12.63
N THR A 210 -19.23 4.97 -12.94
CA THR A 210 -20.37 5.34 -12.06
C THR A 210 -20.66 4.31 -10.99
N MET A 211 -20.05 3.14 -11.05
CA MET A 211 -20.25 2.09 -10.05
C MET A 211 -19.40 2.32 -8.78
N ALA A 212 -19.83 1.71 -7.68
CA ALA A 212 -19.04 1.63 -6.45
C ALA A 212 -17.68 0.97 -6.70
N LYS A 213 -16.72 1.16 -5.77
CA LYS A 213 -15.37 0.57 -5.86
C LYS A 213 -15.37 -0.96 -5.86
N TYR A 214 -16.33 -1.56 -5.18
CA TYR A 214 -16.49 -3.02 -5.11
C TYR A 214 -17.98 -3.36 -5.25
N PRO A 215 -18.55 -3.25 -6.45
CA PRO A 215 -19.97 -3.49 -6.65
C PRO A 215 -20.28 -4.98 -6.69
N LYS A 216 -21.44 -5.35 -6.16
CA LYS A 216 -22.08 -6.63 -6.43
C LYS A 216 -22.70 -6.58 -7.82
N LEU A 217 -22.39 -7.54 -8.68
CA LEU A 217 -22.88 -7.59 -10.06
C LEU A 217 -24.06 -8.56 -10.22
N SER A 218 -24.99 -8.21 -11.10
CA SER A 218 -25.98 -9.14 -11.58
C SER A 218 -25.45 -9.95 -12.77
N LYS A 219 -26.01 -11.11 -12.99
CA LYS A 219 -25.67 -12.00 -14.13
C LYS A 219 -25.99 -11.34 -15.46
N GLU A 220 -27.11 -10.64 -15.54
CA GLU A 220 -27.57 -9.90 -16.72
C GLU A 220 -26.57 -8.82 -17.12
N PHE A 221 -25.99 -8.12 -16.13
CA PHE A 221 -24.95 -7.15 -16.38
C PHE A 221 -23.71 -7.80 -17.00
N ILE A 222 -23.24 -8.92 -16.45
CA ILE A 222 -22.05 -9.63 -16.96
C ILE A 222 -22.30 -10.15 -18.38
N ILE A 223 -23.48 -10.75 -18.63
CA ILE A 223 -23.88 -11.19 -19.96
C ILE A 223 -23.89 -10.02 -20.95
N SER A 224 -24.47 -8.88 -20.56
CA SER A 224 -24.55 -7.70 -21.42
C SER A 224 -23.20 -7.11 -21.79
N LYS A 225 -22.20 -7.19 -20.88
CA LYS A 225 -20.84 -6.71 -21.10
C LYS A 225 -19.99 -7.69 -21.92
N SER A 226 -20.30 -8.97 -21.83
CA SER A 226 -19.61 -10.06 -22.55
C SER A 226 -18.08 -9.86 -22.60
N PRO A 227 -17.39 -9.83 -21.43
CA PRO A 227 -15.95 -9.56 -21.37
C PRO A 227 -15.16 -10.58 -22.19
N GLU A 228 -13.98 -10.16 -22.67
CA GLU A 228 -13.05 -11.03 -23.39
C GLU A 228 -12.24 -11.92 -22.44
N VAL A 229 -12.03 -11.44 -21.22
CA VAL A 229 -11.28 -12.13 -20.15
C VAL A 229 -12.05 -11.97 -18.84
N ILE A 230 -12.15 -13.05 -18.08
CA ILE A 230 -12.61 -13.03 -16.68
C ILE A 230 -11.42 -13.40 -15.80
N ILE A 231 -11.11 -12.55 -14.83
CA ILE A 231 -10.06 -12.80 -13.84
C ILE A 231 -10.70 -12.78 -12.45
N GLU A 232 -10.62 -13.88 -11.74
CA GLU A 232 -10.94 -13.96 -10.31
C GLU A 232 -9.66 -13.84 -9.49
N VAL A 233 -9.60 -12.86 -8.59
CA VAL A 233 -8.44 -12.65 -7.68
C VAL A 233 -8.83 -12.94 -6.25
N GLY A 234 -7.96 -13.62 -5.49
CA GLY A 234 -8.22 -13.94 -4.09
C GLY A 234 -6.96 -14.31 -3.32
N PRO A 235 -7.02 -14.35 -1.99
CA PRO A 235 -5.88 -14.71 -1.14
C PRO A 235 -5.51 -16.20 -1.23
N MET A 236 -6.30 -17.00 -1.93
CA MET A 236 -6.10 -18.45 -2.08
C MET A 236 -4.90 -18.71 -3.00
N SER A 237 -3.77 -19.03 -2.42
CA SER A 237 -2.52 -19.29 -3.14
C SER A 237 -2.50 -20.60 -3.95
N ASN A 238 -3.45 -21.53 -3.72
CA ASN A 238 -3.36 -22.90 -4.23
C ASN A 238 -4.72 -23.50 -4.59
N LEU A 239 -5.42 -22.92 -5.57
CA LEU A 239 -6.53 -23.67 -6.18
C LEU A 239 -5.99 -24.93 -6.86
N THR A 240 -6.50 -26.08 -6.49
CA THR A 240 -6.19 -27.33 -7.16
C THR A 240 -6.75 -27.35 -8.59
N LYS A 241 -6.18 -28.17 -9.46
CA LYS A 241 -6.71 -28.34 -10.81
C LYS A 241 -8.19 -28.75 -10.82
N ILE A 242 -8.63 -29.48 -9.80
CA ILE A 242 -10.03 -29.92 -9.62
C ILE A 242 -10.92 -28.71 -9.32
N GLU A 243 -10.50 -27.84 -8.41
CA GLU A 243 -11.25 -26.62 -8.04
C GLU A 243 -11.34 -25.66 -9.24
N ILE A 244 -10.25 -25.45 -9.95
CA ILE A 244 -10.24 -24.65 -11.20
C ILE A 244 -11.23 -25.22 -12.21
N LYS A 245 -11.19 -26.54 -12.45
CA LYS A 245 -12.11 -27.19 -13.38
C LYS A 245 -13.56 -27.01 -12.96
N LYS A 246 -13.85 -27.19 -11.67
CA LYS A 246 -15.21 -26.97 -11.12
C LYS A 246 -15.68 -25.53 -11.34
N ARG A 247 -14.86 -24.52 -11.01
CA ARG A 247 -15.19 -23.12 -11.22
C ARG A 247 -15.44 -22.77 -12.70
N LYS A 248 -14.61 -23.27 -13.62
CA LYS A 248 -14.84 -23.11 -15.06
C LYS A 248 -16.16 -23.77 -15.48
N GLN A 249 -16.49 -24.93 -14.93
CA GLN A 249 -17.77 -25.63 -15.18
C GLN A 249 -18.97 -24.82 -14.65
N ASP A 250 -18.83 -24.14 -13.52
CA ASP A 250 -19.88 -23.25 -13.00
C ASP A 250 -20.08 -22.04 -13.93
N TRP A 251 -19.01 -21.50 -14.51
CA TRP A 251 -19.08 -20.44 -15.52
C TRP A 251 -19.69 -20.90 -16.84
N SER A 252 -19.60 -22.17 -17.22
CA SER A 252 -20.13 -22.69 -18.48
C SER A 252 -21.64 -22.50 -18.66
N LYS A 253 -22.37 -22.26 -17.58
CA LYS A 253 -23.80 -21.89 -17.57
C LYS A 253 -24.08 -20.56 -18.30
N PHE A 254 -23.06 -19.74 -18.53
CA PHE A 254 -23.13 -18.41 -19.18
C PHE A 254 -22.49 -18.45 -20.58
N SER A 255 -22.81 -19.45 -21.38
CA SER A 255 -22.17 -19.77 -22.66
C SER A 255 -22.18 -18.65 -23.72
N THR A 256 -22.96 -17.57 -23.51
CA THR A 256 -23.01 -16.41 -24.42
C THR A 256 -21.89 -15.40 -24.17
N ILE A 257 -21.16 -15.50 -23.04
CA ILE A 257 -20.07 -14.60 -22.70
C ILE A 257 -18.81 -14.99 -23.48
N ARG A 258 -18.16 -14.02 -24.12
CA ARG A 258 -16.97 -14.22 -24.95
C ARG A 258 -15.84 -14.97 -24.23
N ALA A 259 -15.52 -14.56 -23.00
CA ALA A 259 -14.49 -15.20 -22.18
C ALA A 259 -14.76 -16.71 -21.95
N ILE A 260 -16.04 -17.11 -21.88
CA ILE A 260 -16.43 -18.51 -21.68
C ILE A 260 -16.30 -19.28 -22.98
N GLN A 261 -16.71 -18.69 -24.10
CA GLN A 261 -16.59 -19.31 -25.43
C GLN A 261 -15.14 -19.59 -25.83
N THR A 262 -14.22 -18.73 -25.37
CA THR A 262 -12.78 -18.82 -25.67
C THR A 262 -11.97 -19.47 -24.54
N ASP A 263 -12.61 -20.01 -23.49
CA ASP A 263 -12.00 -20.56 -22.26
C ASP A 263 -11.03 -19.57 -21.56
N ASN A 264 -11.30 -18.27 -21.68
CA ASN A 264 -10.43 -17.20 -21.17
C ASN A 264 -10.86 -16.75 -19.76
N ILE A 265 -10.92 -17.72 -18.84
CA ILE A 265 -11.26 -17.52 -17.43
C ILE A 265 -10.05 -17.93 -16.59
N HIS A 266 -9.55 -17.00 -15.78
CA HIS A 266 -8.34 -17.15 -15.00
C HIS A 266 -8.60 -16.94 -13.51
N PHE A 267 -7.86 -17.69 -12.70
CA PHE A 267 -7.91 -17.62 -11.24
C PHE A 267 -6.51 -17.30 -10.73
N ILE A 268 -6.36 -16.11 -10.11
CA ILE A 268 -5.08 -15.62 -9.60
C ILE A 268 -5.14 -15.60 -8.08
N GLY A 269 -4.53 -16.61 -7.46
CA GLY A 269 -4.35 -16.68 -6.02
C GLY A 269 -2.95 -16.21 -5.63
N ALA A 270 -2.87 -15.26 -4.69
CA ALA A 270 -1.61 -14.88 -4.05
C ALA A 270 -1.89 -14.12 -2.75
N ASP A 271 -1.05 -14.31 -1.74
CA ASP A 271 -1.16 -13.64 -0.44
C ASP A 271 -1.11 -12.10 -0.53
N TYR A 272 -0.56 -11.56 -1.63
CA TYR A 272 -0.41 -10.13 -1.88
C TYR A 272 -1.46 -9.54 -2.84
N ILE A 273 -2.27 -10.35 -3.51
CA ILE A 273 -3.10 -9.88 -4.62
C ILE A 273 -4.13 -8.80 -4.20
N LEU A 274 -4.61 -8.87 -2.96
CA LEU A 274 -5.57 -7.92 -2.40
C LEU A 274 -4.92 -6.90 -1.46
N ILE A 275 -3.57 -6.85 -1.40
CA ILE A 275 -2.84 -5.96 -0.49
C ILE A 275 -2.23 -4.79 -1.28
N PRO A 276 -2.79 -3.57 -1.15
CA PRO A 276 -2.25 -2.37 -1.79
C PRO A 276 -0.95 -1.93 -1.08
N GLY A 277 0.19 -2.34 -1.63
CA GLY A 277 1.47 -2.16 -0.95
C GLY A 277 2.69 -2.29 -1.87
N PRO A 278 3.87 -2.53 -1.31
CA PRO A 278 5.13 -2.54 -2.06
C PRO A 278 5.26 -3.70 -3.07
N ARG A 279 4.38 -4.70 -3.00
CA ARG A 279 4.37 -5.85 -3.91
C ARG A 279 3.49 -5.65 -5.16
N LEU A 280 3.03 -4.41 -5.43
CA LEU A 280 2.16 -4.10 -6.57
C LEU A 280 2.75 -4.50 -7.94
N LEU A 281 4.08 -4.49 -8.11
CA LEU A 281 4.72 -4.93 -9.35
C LEU A 281 4.49 -6.43 -9.62
N ASN A 282 4.42 -7.26 -8.58
CA ASN A 282 4.11 -8.67 -8.72
C ASN A 282 2.66 -8.88 -9.18
N ILE A 283 1.74 -7.97 -8.82
CA ILE A 283 0.35 -8.02 -9.27
C ILE A 283 0.27 -7.67 -10.77
N ILE A 284 0.99 -6.62 -11.20
CA ILE A 284 1.07 -6.26 -12.62
C ILE A 284 1.63 -7.43 -13.44
N ASP A 285 2.71 -8.06 -12.97
CA ASP A 285 3.31 -9.23 -13.61
C ASP A 285 2.28 -10.37 -13.78
N LYS A 286 1.53 -10.68 -12.71
CA LYS A 286 0.46 -11.68 -12.79
C LYS A 286 -0.60 -11.34 -13.81
N PHE A 287 -1.07 -10.09 -13.83
CA PHE A 287 -2.08 -9.65 -14.79
C PHE A 287 -1.55 -9.67 -16.22
N SER A 288 -0.35 -9.13 -16.48
CA SER A 288 0.24 -9.08 -17.82
C SER A 288 0.53 -10.46 -18.42
N ASN A 289 0.82 -11.45 -17.58
CA ASN A 289 1.01 -12.85 -18.03
C ASN A 289 -0.34 -13.60 -18.20
N THR A 290 -1.45 -13.00 -17.80
CA THR A 290 -2.78 -13.61 -17.84
C THR A 290 -3.61 -13.05 -19.00
N ILE A 291 -3.44 -11.77 -19.33
CA ILE A 291 -4.11 -11.04 -20.39
C ILE A 291 -3.40 -11.25 -21.73
#